data_9431707ac5ee39aed6bd97ca760c5e14
#
_entry.id   9431707ac5ee39aed6bd97ca760c5e14
#
_cell.length_a   1.000
_cell.length_b   1.000
_cell.length_c   1.000
_cell.angle_alpha   90.00
_cell.angle_beta   90.00
_cell.angle_gamma   90.00
#
_symmetry.space_group_name_H-M   'P 1'
#
loop_
_entity.id
_entity.type
_entity.pdbx_description
1 polymer ?
#
loop_
_entity_poly.entity_id
_entity_poly.type
_entity_poly.pdbx_seq_one_letter_code
_entity_poly.pdbx_strand_id
1 'polypeptide(L)'
;MLMLFFLISCGGGSSSNGDEFQQRQNTAPQLVGLIDFAIDENTTQVATFKATDAEGDAITYSISGIDAALLSIGKSSGVLVFQSPPDYEDPKDSDLDNIYSLTITASDGELSASLGIIISVNDVFEGLGGQNMLLVGNSFFRPYAQKFSDLATDADFMDHTDTLVFRGGVFGTPIGLWNNQDTNTEIKQFLDAGNLDIFGMTGYFNETDPTAGFVEWIDYALESNPNIKIFISIPPIDFPADWQQRAEEMGANNIREVYEGFVNNYTHKTVIDQLRIRFPSTEIFSIPTGWATFDLVDQYENNLLLDDINLFGSYDESIFTDQKGHQGKIVIHTGALIWLNAIYNVNLRTNEFDTGFNTDLHTIAENIANGHDSLYKQ
;
A
#
# COMPACT_ATOMS: atom_id res chain seq x y z
N MET A 1 -67.86 71.11 -18.50
CA MET A 1 -68.21 71.68 -19.82
C MET A 1 -67.87 70.58 -20.83
N LEU A 2 -68.75 69.63 -21.01
CA LEU A 2 -69.72 69.43 -22.08
C LEU A 2 -69.07 69.49 -23.47
N MET A 3 -68.90 68.37 -24.13
CA MET A 3 -69.62 68.22 -25.44
C MET A 3 -69.49 66.79 -25.95
N LEU A 4 -70.60 66.23 -26.11
CA LEU A 4 -71.02 64.96 -26.71
C LEU A 4 -70.98 65.15 -28.26
N PHE A 5 -70.50 64.14 -29.01
CA PHE A 5 -70.97 63.92 -30.38
C PHE A 5 -71.05 62.42 -30.72
N PHE A 6 -72.27 62.02 -30.95
CA PHE A 6 -72.62 60.77 -31.63
C PHE A 6 -72.43 60.88 -33.15
N LEU A 7 -71.90 59.84 -33.75
CA LEU A 7 -72.26 59.51 -35.12
C LEU A 7 -72.28 58.00 -35.31
N ILE A 8 -73.42 57.51 -35.66
CA ILE A 8 -73.72 56.15 -36.10
C ILE A 8 -73.38 56.07 -37.59
N SER A 9 -72.69 55.01 -38.01
CA SER A 9 -72.79 54.52 -39.39
C SER A 9 -72.70 52.99 -39.41
N CYS A 10 -73.69 52.45 -40.08
CA CYS A 10 -73.94 51.04 -40.27
C CYS A 10 -73.20 50.50 -41.50
N GLY A 11 -72.76 49.22 -41.48
CA GLY A 11 -72.70 48.51 -42.74
C GLY A 11 -71.47 47.60 -42.92
N GLY A 12 -71.72 46.31 -43.06
CA GLY A 12 -70.92 45.42 -43.89
C GLY A 12 -70.25 44.27 -43.17
N GLY A 13 -70.86 43.13 -43.13
CA GLY A 13 -70.28 41.87 -42.67
C GLY A 13 -69.18 41.38 -43.58
N SER A 14 -68.18 40.82 -42.95
CA SER A 14 -67.28 39.82 -43.52
C SER A 14 -66.80 38.96 -42.36
N SER A 15 -67.24 37.76 -42.29
CA SER A 15 -66.72 36.70 -41.46
C SER A 15 -65.32 36.35 -41.93
N SER A 16 -64.30 36.84 -41.21
CA SER A 16 -62.98 36.27 -41.27
C SER A 16 -62.82 35.39 -40.04
N ASN A 17 -62.78 34.07 -40.26
CA ASN A 17 -62.25 33.14 -39.29
C ASN A 17 -60.81 33.57 -39.01
N GLY A 18 -60.62 34.32 -37.95
CA GLY A 18 -59.32 34.50 -37.37
C GLY A 18 -59.00 33.25 -36.59
N ASP A 19 -58.24 32.36 -37.18
CA ASP A 19 -57.49 31.40 -36.38
C ASP A 19 -56.63 32.23 -35.43
N GLU A 20 -57.07 32.41 -34.17
CA GLU A 20 -56.20 32.79 -33.09
C GLU A 20 -55.16 31.66 -33.01
N PHE A 21 -53.97 31.89 -33.55
CA PHE A 21 -52.78 31.18 -33.19
C PHE A 21 -52.62 31.37 -31.68
N GLN A 22 -53.18 30.47 -30.88
CA GLN A 22 -52.79 30.34 -29.47
C GLN A 22 -51.32 30.01 -29.48
N GLN A 23 -50.47 30.97 -29.18
CA GLN A 23 -49.08 30.78 -28.97
C GLN A 23 -48.95 29.75 -27.83
N ARG A 24 -48.55 28.53 -28.15
CA ARG A 24 -48.24 27.51 -27.15
C ARG A 24 -47.26 28.12 -26.18
N GLN A 25 -47.62 28.25 -24.93
CA GLN A 25 -46.75 28.73 -23.89
C GLN A 25 -45.76 27.59 -23.54
N ASN A 26 -44.48 27.79 -23.83
CA ASN A 26 -43.45 26.83 -23.46
C ASN A 26 -43.37 26.64 -21.96
N THR A 27 -43.21 25.42 -21.49
CA THR A 27 -43.02 25.05 -20.10
C THR A 27 -41.69 24.32 -19.93
N ALA A 28 -41.05 24.52 -18.77
CA ALA A 28 -39.78 23.88 -18.50
C ALA A 28 -39.90 22.34 -18.47
N PRO A 29 -38.89 21.60 -18.94
CA PRO A 29 -38.85 20.15 -18.83
C PRO A 29 -39.05 19.67 -17.40
N GLN A 30 -39.70 18.54 -17.23
CA GLN A 30 -39.83 17.86 -15.94
C GLN A 30 -38.71 16.84 -15.80
N LEU A 31 -37.68 17.20 -14.95
CA LEU A 31 -36.58 16.35 -14.58
C LEU A 31 -36.88 15.74 -13.22
N VAL A 32 -37.03 14.40 -13.16
CA VAL A 32 -37.26 13.64 -11.91
C VAL A 32 -36.29 12.51 -11.84
N GLY A 33 -35.81 12.18 -10.62
CA GLY A 33 -34.87 11.09 -10.41
C GLY A 33 -34.45 10.96 -8.96
N LEU A 34 -33.62 9.98 -8.70
CA LEU A 34 -32.91 9.88 -7.44
C LEU A 34 -31.91 11.02 -7.33
N ILE A 35 -31.64 11.43 -6.10
CA ILE A 35 -30.69 12.49 -5.77
C ILE A 35 -29.43 11.95 -5.09
N ASP A 36 -29.50 10.74 -4.54
CA ASP A 36 -28.40 10.07 -3.87
C ASP A 36 -28.09 8.76 -4.61
N PHE A 37 -26.84 8.58 -4.97
CA PHE A 37 -26.31 7.40 -5.63
C PHE A 37 -25.16 6.83 -4.79
N ALA A 38 -25.08 5.51 -4.71
CA ALA A 38 -23.91 4.81 -4.22
C ALA A 38 -23.42 3.91 -5.36
N ILE A 39 -22.15 4.03 -5.71
CA ILE A 39 -21.51 3.19 -6.72
C ILE A 39 -20.23 2.62 -6.13
N ASP A 40 -19.86 1.46 -6.59
CA ASP A 40 -18.59 0.86 -6.26
C ASP A 40 -17.49 1.58 -7.06
N GLU A 41 -16.34 1.78 -6.44
CA GLU A 41 -15.15 2.26 -7.14
C GLU A 41 -14.81 1.35 -8.34
N ASN A 42 -13.83 1.77 -9.15
CA ASN A 42 -13.46 1.06 -10.39
C ASN A 42 -14.59 0.94 -11.43
N THR A 43 -15.75 1.58 -11.19
CA THR A 43 -16.87 1.66 -12.14
C THR A 43 -17.06 3.09 -12.63
N THR A 44 -17.37 3.26 -13.91
CA THR A 44 -17.60 4.61 -14.46
C THR A 44 -19.07 4.98 -14.55
N GLN A 45 -19.96 4.02 -14.66
CA GLN A 45 -21.40 4.30 -14.89
C GLN A 45 -22.10 4.65 -13.57
N VAL A 46 -22.75 5.83 -13.53
CA VAL A 46 -23.51 6.29 -12.38
C VAL A 46 -25.01 6.04 -12.60
N ALA A 47 -25.61 6.74 -13.56
CA ALA A 47 -27.07 6.71 -13.77
C ALA A 47 -27.46 7.17 -15.16
N THR A 48 -28.75 7.00 -15.51
CA THR A 48 -29.36 7.60 -16.68
C THR A 48 -30.52 8.49 -16.26
N PHE A 49 -30.40 9.79 -16.50
CA PHE A 49 -31.44 10.76 -16.21
C PHE A 49 -32.41 10.86 -17.38
N LYS A 50 -33.72 11.03 -17.05
CA LYS A 50 -34.78 11.23 -18.02
C LYS A 50 -35.58 12.46 -17.64
N ALA A 51 -35.87 13.29 -18.60
CA ALA A 51 -36.83 14.36 -18.47
C ALA A 51 -37.92 14.24 -19.53
N THR A 52 -39.07 14.84 -19.28
CA THR A 52 -40.18 14.94 -20.20
C THR A 52 -40.55 16.39 -20.43
N ASP A 53 -40.93 16.72 -21.63
CA ASP A 53 -41.39 18.05 -22.01
C ASP A 53 -42.87 17.95 -22.40
N ALA A 54 -43.71 18.89 -21.93
CA ALA A 54 -45.13 18.88 -22.16
C ALA A 54 -45.49 19.25 -23.61
N GLU A 55 -44.65 20.05 -24.24
CA GLU A 55 -44.79 20.48 -25.64
C GLU A 55 -44.16 19.47 -26.58
N GLY A 56 -43.29 18.56 -26.06
CA GLY A 56 -42.61 17.53 -26.82
C GLY A 56 -41.31 18.02 -27.43
N ASP A 57 -40.75 19.09 -26.89
CA ASP A 57 -39.48 19.68 -27.38
C ASP A 57 -38.29 18.77 -27.04
N ALA A 58 -37.24 18.90 -27.84
CA ALA A 58 -36.01 18.10 -27.70
C ALA A 58 -35.22 18.51 -26.47
N ILE A 59 -35.02 17.57 -25.52
CA ILE A 59 -34.32 17.82 -24.29
C ILE A 59 -32.83 17.59 -24.46
N THR A 60 -32.03 18.52 -23.89
CA THR A 60 -30.59 18.39 -23.77
C THR A 60 -30.15 18.42 -22.29
N TYR A 61 -29.14 17.60 -21.97
CA TYR A 61 -28.60 17.49 -20.62
C TYR A 61 -27.24 18.12 -20.50
N SER A 62 -26.97 18.72 -19.33
CA SER A 62 -25.65 19.24 -18.93
C SER A 62 -25.44 19.03 -17.43
N ILE A 63 -24.17 19.11 -17.01
CA ILE A 63 -23.77 19.04 -15.60
C ILE A 63 -23.02 20.28 -15.19
N SER A 64 -23.15 20.66 -13.91
CA SER A 64 -22.40 21.72 -13.26
C SER A 64 -22.23 21.37 -11.77
N GLY A 65 -21.37 22.08 -11.06
CA GLY A 65 -21.06 21.84 -9.65
C GLY A 65 -19.58 21.66 -9.41
N ILE A 66 -19.21 21.48 -8.15
CA ILE A 66 -17.81 21.50 -7.73
C ILE A 66 -17.01 20.34 -8.33
N ASP A 67 -17.64 19.14 -8.41
CA ASP A 67 -16.98 17.92 -8.90
C ASP A 67 -17.37 17.58 -10.35
N ALA A 68 -18.17 18.44 -11.02
CA ALA A 68 -18.67 18.19 -12.36
C ALA A 68 -17.57 17.98 -13.43
N ALA A 69 -16.35 18.49 -13.17
CA ALA A 69 -15.21 18.31 -14.08
C ALA A 69 -14.72 16.86 -14.14
N LEU A 70 -15.04 16.04 -13.15
CA LEU A 70 -14.64 14.63 -13.07
C LEU A 70 -15.63 13.69 -13.77
N LEU A 71 -16.81 14.20 -14.14
CA LEU A 71 -17.87 13.42 -14.75
C LEU A 71 -18.23 13.96 -16.15
N SER A 72 -19.03 13.22 -16.86
CA SER A 72 -19.65 13.65 -18.12
C SER A 72 -21.08 13.13 -18.23
N ILE A 73 -21.95 13.88 -18.91
CA ILE A 73 -23.31 13.45 -19.22
C ILE A 73 -23.54 13.43 -20.73
N GLY A 74 -24.18 12.37 -21.20
CA GLY A 74 -24.59 12.30 -22.60
C GLY A 74 -25.65 13.36 -22.92
N LYS A 75 -25.32 14.33 -23.79
CA LYS A 75 -26.14 15.52 -24.08
C LYS A 75 -27.59 15.21 -24.46
N SER A 76 -27.83 14.10 -25.16
CA SER A 76 -29.18 13.66 -25.57
C SER A 76 -29.63 12.38 -24.87
N SER A 77 -28.68 11.60 -24.34
CA SER A 77 -29.00 10.31 -23.69
C SER A 77 -29.28 10.44 -22.20
N GLY A 78 -28.76 11.49 -21.54
CA GLY A 78 -28.85 11.65 -20.09
C GLY A 78 -28.00 10.64 -19.29
N VAL A 79 -27.12 9.89 -19.93
CA VAL A 79 -26.22 8.93 -19.27
C VAL A 79 -25.10 9.68 -18.56
N LEU A 80 -25.03 9.56 -17.25
CA LEU A 80 -23.98 10.14 -16.41
C LEU A 80 -22.90 9.10 -16.13
N VAL A 81 -21.66 9.47 -16.38
CA VAL A 81 -20.49 8.61 -16.14
C VAL A 81 -19.32 9.40 -15.57
N PHE A 82 -18.47 8.77 -14.78
CA PHE A 82 -17.14 9.27 -14.47
C PHE A 82 -16.26 9.25 -15.73
N GLN A 83 -15.37 10.23 -15.88
CA GLN A 83 -14.39 10.28 -17.00
C GLN A 83 -13.27 9.26 -16.83
N SER A 84 -12.91 8.96 -15.58
CA SER A 84 -12.06 7.85 -15.17
C SER A 84 -12.73 7.15 -14.00
N PRO A 85 -12.57 5.83 -13.84
CA PRO A 85 -13.09 5.15 -12.65
C PRO A 85 -12.59 5.84 -11.37
N PRO A 86 -13.45 6.12 -10.39
CA PRO A 86 -13.00 6.60 -9.09
C PRO A 86 -12.26 5.50 -8.34
N ASP A 87 -11.30 5.90 -7.50
CA ASP A 87 -10.48 5.09 -6.62
C ASP A 87 -10.77 5.60 -5.21
N TYR A 88 -11.24 4.70 -4.31
CA TYR A 88 -11.68 5.06 -2.96
C TYR A 88 -10.50 5.51 -2.09
N GLU A 89 -9.32 4.89 -2.28
CA GLU A 89 -8.08 5.19 -1.56
C GLU A 89 -7.40 6.48 -2.04
N ASP A 90 -7.72 6.92 -3.29
CA ASP A 90 -7.17 8.15 -3.89
C ASP A 90 -8.27 9.05 -4.44
N PRO A 91 -9.17 9.59 -3.57
CA PRO A 91 -10.30 10.39 -3.98
C PRO A 91 -9.88 11.66 -4.72
N LYS A 92 -10.63 12.02 -5.77
CA LYS A 92 -10.36 13.19 -6.62
C LYS A 92 -11.42 14.28 -6.51
N ASP A 93 -12.45 14.08 -5.68
CA ASP A 93 -13.44 15.10 -5.36
C ASP A 93 -12.80 16.29 -4.62
N SER A 94 -13.51 17.38 -4.50
CA SER A 94 -12.94 18.67 -4.07
C SER A 94 -12.46 18.71 -2.62
N ASP A 95 -13.00 17.87 -1.73
CA ASP A 95 -12.69 17.77 -0.31
C ASP A 95 -12.18 16.38 0.14
N LEU A 96 -11.98 15.48 -0.81
CA LEU A 96 -11.35 14.16 -0.64
C LEU A 96 -12.14 13.24 0.32
N ASP A 97 -13.48 13.33 0.30
CA ASP A 97 -14.33 12.54 1.18
C ASP A 97 -15.10 11.42 0.45
N ASN A 98 -14.80 11.17 -0.85
CA ASN A 98 -15.47 10.20 -1.72
C ASN A 98 -16.95 10.51 -1.98
N ILE A 99 -17.39 11.78 -1.77
CA ILE A 99 -18.74 12.24 -2.02
C ILE A 99 -18.75 13.34 -3.09
N TYR A 100 -19.16 12.98 -4.28
CA TYR A 100 -19.17 13.87 -5.45
C TYR A 100 -20.49 14.62 -5.55
N SER A 101 -20.44 15.96 -5.55
CA SER A 101 -21.63 16.84 -5.58
C SER A 101 -21.74 17.59 -6.89
N LEU A 102 -22.86 17.42 -7.60
CA LEU A 102 -23.10 18.10 -8.86
C LEU A 102 -24.62 18.37 -9.10
N THR A 103 -24.89 19.17 -10.11
CA THR A 103 -26.26 19.52 -10.55
C THR A 103 -26.43 19.05 -11.98
N ILE A 104 -27.51 18.26 -12.22
CA ILE A 104 -27.97 17.87 -13.54
C ILE A 104 -28.96 18.94 -14.03
N THR A 105 -28.82 19.42 -15.24
CA THR A 105 -29.76 20.36 -15.88
C THR A 105 -30.32 19.75 -17.16
N ALA A 106 -31.63 19.72 -17.30
CA ALA A 106 -32.35 19.37 -18.52
C ALA A 106 -32.95 20.67 -19.13
N SER A 107 -32.71 20.90 -20.43
CA SER A 107 -33.20 22.09 -21.13
C SER A 107 -33.86 21.71 -22.45
N ASP A 108 -34.96 22.37 -22.74
CA ASP A 108 -35.67 22.34 -24.06
C ASP A 108 -35.08 23.34 -25.07
N GLY A 109 -34.10 24.18 -24.65
CA GLY A 109 -33.46 25.24 -25.45
C GLY A 109 -33.91 26.63 -25.07
N GLU A 110 -35.05 26.81 -24.39
CA GLU A 110 -35.57 28.11 -23.88
C GLU A 110 -35.66 28.10 -22.35
N LEU A 111 -36.17 27.04 -21.77
CA LEU A 111 -36.34 26.84 -20.33
C LEU A 111 -35.52 25.64 -19.83
N SER A 112 -35.38 25.52 -18.54
CA SER A 112 -34.66 24.39 -17.96
C SER A 112 -35.15 24.02 -16.56
N ALA A 113 -34.92 22.75 -16.19
CA ALA A 113 -35.08 22.24 -14.83
C ALA A 113 -33.75 21.64 -14.36
N SER A 114 -33.44 21.82 -13.08
CA SER A 114 -32.20 21.35 -12.49
C SER A 114 -32.45 20.51 -11.26
N LEU A 115 -31.58 19.50 -11.02
CA LEU A 115 -31.61 18.57 -9.91
C LEU A 115 -30.21 18.42 -9.35
N GLY A 116 -30.03 18.77 -8.06
CA GLY A 116 -28.78 18.50 -7.31
C GLY A 116 -28.72 17.03 -6.96
N ILE A 117 -27.56 16.40 -7.15
CA ILE A 117 -27.33 15.02 -6.81
C ILE A 117 -26.01 14.84 -6.03
N ILE A 118 -25.94 13.76 -5.29
CA ILE A 118 -24.77 13.28 -4.55
C ILE A 118 -24.45 11.87 -5.03
N ILE A 119 -23.17 11.59 -5.21
CA ILE A 119 -22.67 10.27 -5.58
C ILE A 119 -21.62 9.89 -4.53
N SER A 120 -21.91 8.87 -3.73
CA SER A 120 -20.94 8.26 -2.80
C SER A 120 -20.23 7.11 -3.50
N VAL A 121 -18.92 7.07 -3.43
CA VAL A 121 -18.11 5.95 -3.89
C VAL A 121 -17.91 4.99 -2.72
N ASN A 122 -18.21 3.72 -2.93
CA ASN A 122 -17.99 2.66 -1.95
C ASN A 122 -16.63 2.03 -2.18
N ASP A 123 -15.94 1.72 -1.09
CA ASP A 123 -14.77 0.87 -1.05
C ASP A 123 -15.11 -0.55 -1.54
N VAL A 124 -14.35 -1.04 -2.49
CA VAL A 124 -14.37 -2.44 -2.94
C VAL A 124 -13.02 -3.03 -2.63
N PHE A 125 -12.97 -3.94 -1.69
CA PHE A 125 -11.73 -4.61 -1.32
C PHE A 125 -11.02 -5.18 -2.56
N GLU A 126 -9.93 -4.55 -2.95
CA GLU A 126 -9.12 -4.92 -4.13
C GLU A 126 -8.00 -5.92 -3.82
N GLY A 127 -7.92 -6.37 -2.58
CA GLY A 127 -6.74 -7.02 -2.03
C GLY A 127 -5.69 -5.98 -1.64
N LEU A 128 -4.85 -6.33 -0.71
CA LEU A 128 -3.69 -5.51 -0.38
C LEU A 128 -2.66 -5.66 -1.50
N GLY A 129 -2.16 -4.57 -2.04
CA GLY A 129 -1.14 -4.58 -3.09
C GLY A 129 0.13 -5.30 -2.62
N GLY A 130 0.52 -6.37 -3.31
CA GLY A 130 1.77 -7.08 -3.03
C GLY A 130 2.98 -6.32 -3.53
N GLN A 131 4.17 -6.73 -3.08
CA GLN A 131 5.46 -6.21 -3.52
C GLN A 131 6.18 -7.25 -4.37
N ASN A 132 6.83 -6.82 -5.45
CA ASN A 132 7.75 -7.65 -6.22
C ASN A 132 9.16 -7.49 -5.66
N MET A 133 9.70 -8.53 -5.04
CA MET A 133 10.91 -8.44 -4.23
C MET A 133 12.05 -9.31 -4.74
N LEU A 134 13.26 -8.79 -4.63
CA LEU A 134 14.49 -9.59 -4.71
C LEU A 134 15.12 -9.67 -3.31
N LEU A 135 15.31 -10.88 -2.83
CA LEU A 135 15.83 -11.16 -1.50
C LEU A 135 17.16 -11.89 -1.60
N VAL A 136 18.22 -11.32 -1.03
CA VAL A 136 19.55 -11.92 -1.15
C VAL A 136 20.26 -12.03 0.21
N GLY A 137 20.87 -13.19 0.47
CA GLY A 137 21.47 -13.39 1.78
C GLY A 137 22.15 -14.73 2.01
N ASN A 138 22.32 -15.02 3.29
CA ASN A 138 22.98 -16.24 3.78
C ASN A 138 21.98 -17.21 4.46
N SER A 139 22.50 -18.22 5.17
CA SER A 139 21.69 -19.21 5.87
C SER A 139 20.88 -18.64 7.06
N PHE A 140 21.23 -17.47 7.60
CA PHE A 140 20.46 -16.77 8.64
C PHE A 140 19.36 -15.87 8.06
N PHE A 141 19.45 -15.50 6.81
CA PHE A 141 18.47 -14.67 6.09
C PHE A 141 17.39 -15.54 5.41
N ARG A 142 17.84 -16.62 4.73
CA ARG A 142 16.98 -17.46 3.89
C ARG A 142 15.70 -17.95 4.58
N PRO A 143 15.74 -18.50 5.81
CA PRO A 143 14.54 -19.07 6.43
C PRO A 143 13.45 -18.02 6.67
N TYR A 144 13.83 -16.80 7.03
CA TYR A 144 12.90 -15.69 7.23
C TYR A 144 12.26 -15.28 5.90
N ALA A 145 13.06 -15.13 4.85
CA ALA A 145 12.58 -14.80 3.51
C ALA A 145 11.55 -15.83 3.02
N GLN A 146 11.85 -17.14 3.16
CA GLN A 146 10.94 -18.21 2.78
C GLN A 146 9.64 -18.20 3.58
N LYS A 147 9.71 -17.96 4.90
CA LYS A 147 8.51 -17.92 5.74
C LYS A 147 7.68 -16.66 5.53
N PHE A 148 8.33 -15.55 5.23
CA PHE A 148 7.66 -14.28 4.92
C PHE A 148 6.77 -14.38 3.67
N SER A 149 7.19 -15.09 2.63
CA SER A 149 6.38 -15.33 1.43
C SER A 149 5.05 -16.03 1.75
N ASP A 150 5.08 -17.05 2.64
CA ASP A 150 3.86 -17.70 3.12
C ASP A 150 2.96 -16.70 3.86
N LEU A 151 3.54 -15.88 4.76
CA LEU A 151 2.79 -14.92 5.58
C LEU A 151 2.16 -13.80 4.75
N ALA A 152 2.85 -13.32 3.72
CA ALA A 152 2.32 -12.30 2.81
C ALA A 152 1.09 -12.83 2.07
N THR A 153 1.13 -14.09 1.62
CA THR A 153 -0.02 -14.75 0.97
C THR A 153 -1.19 -14.93 1.94
N ASP A 154 -0.92 -15.37 3.18
CA ASP A 154 -1.97 -15.57 4.19
C ASP A 154 -2.59 -14.24 4.68
N ALA A 155 -1.88 -13.14 4.51
CA ALA A 155 -2.36 -11.78 4.84
C ALA A 155 -3.02 -11.07 3.64
N ASP A 156 -3.41 -11.83 2.60
CA ASP A 156 -4.13 -11.38 1.40
C ASP A 156 -3.38 -10.37 0.51
N PHE A 157 -2.03 -10.31 0.57
CA PHE A 157 -1.22 -9.58 -0.40
C PHE A 157 -1.14 -10.34 -1.73
N MET A 158 -2.19 -10.23 -2.54
CA MET A 158 -2.46 -11.09 -3.69
C MET A 158 -1.37 -11.08 -4.77
N ASP A 159 -0.68 -9.94 -4.95
CA ASP A 159 0.35 -9.76 -5.97
C ASP A 159 1.76 -9.83 -5.39
N HIS A 160 1.91 -10.34 -4.16
CA HIS A 160 3.24 -10.53 -3.58
C HIS A 160 4.01 -11.59 -4.38
N THR A 161 5.18 -11.19 -4.83
CA THR A 161 6.15 -12.08 -5.47
C THR A 161 7.54 -11.84 -4.90
N ASP A 162 8.29 -12.89 -4.67
CA ASP A 162 9.69 -12.77 -4.28
C ASP A 162 10.59 -13.75 -5.02
N THR A 163 11.83 -13.33 -5.20
CA THR A 163 12.92 -14.17 -5.70
C THR A 163 14.03 -14.17 -4.67
N LEU A 164 14.43 -15.38 -4.25
CA LEU A 164 15.46 -15.58 -3.24
C LEU A 164 16.75 -16.13 -3.83
N VAL A 165 17.83 -15.37 -3.75
CA VAL A 165 19.19 -15.83 -4.09
C VAL A 165 20.04 -15.87 -2.81
N PHE A 166 20.62 -17.03 -2.50
CA PHE A 166 21.40 -17.18 -1.27
C PHE A 166 22.63 -18.05 -1.44
N ARG A 167 23.63 -17.82 -0.55
CA ARG A 167 24.81 -18.69 -0.37
C ARG A 167 25.10 -18.87 1.12
N GLY A 168 25.83 -19.92 1.47
CA GLY A 168 26.16 -20.20 2.87
C GLY A 168 27.24 -19.27 3.42
N GLY A 169 27.10 -18.88 4.70
CA GLY A 169 28.10 -18.12 5.42
C GLY A 169 28.50 -16.80 4.77
N VAL A 170 29.80 -16.54 4.71
CA VAL A 170 30.35 -15.28 4.16
C VAL A 170 30.10 -15.11 2.65
N PHE A 171 29.88 -16.20 1.93
CA PHE A 171 29.54 -16.13 0.51
C PHE A 171 28.13 -15.59 0.25
N GLY A 172 27.26 -15.60 1.25
CA GLY A 172 25.93 -15.00 1.18
C GLY A 172 25.84 -13.58 1.70
N THR A 173 26.96 -12.97 2.14
CA THR A 173 26.98 -11.53 2.45
C THR A 173 26.88 -10.70 1.16
N PRO A 174 26.41 -9.45 1.21
CA PRO A 174 26.31 -8.61 0.01
C PRO A 174 27.60 -8.58 -0.83
N ILE A 175 28.76 -8.40 -0.19
CA ILE A 175 30.05 -8.42 -0.89
C ILE A 175 30.45 -9.82 -1.39
N GLY A 176 30.08 -10.87 -0.65
CA GLY A 176 30.32 -12.25 -1.05
C GLY A 176 29.53 -12.62 -2.31
N LEU A 177 28.27 -12.20 -2.40
CA LEU A 177 27.42 -12.37 -3.57
C LEU A 177 27.91 -11.55 -4.76
N TRP A 178 28.38 -10.32 -4.51
CA TRP A 178 28.93 -9.46 -5.56
C TRP A 178 30.19 -10.07 -6.20
N ASN A 179 31.10 -10.59 -5.39
CA ASN A 179 32.39 -11.12 -5.83
C ASN A 179 32.27 -12.55 -6.45
N ASN A 180 31.15 -13.24 -6.28
CA ASN A 180 30.91 -14.52 -6.89
C ASN A 180 30.27 -14.35 -8.27
N GLN A 181 30.95 -14.73 -9.34
CA GLN A 181 30.53 -14.47 -10.71
C GLN A 181 29.16 -15.05 -11.04
N ASP A 182 28.84 -16.26 -10.57
CA ASP A 182 27.57 -16.92 -10.88
C ASP A 182 26.39 -16.19 -10.20
N THR A 183 26.51 -15.90 -8.90
CA THR A 183 25.47 -15.16 -8.17
C THR A 183 25.36 -13.70 -8.59
N ASN A 184 26.49 -13.08 -8.91
CA ASN A 184 26.47 -11.70 -9.43
C ASN A 184 25.67 -11.64 -10.74
N THR A 185 25.92 -12.58 -11.66
CA THR A 185 25.17 -12.66 -12.93
C THR A 185 23.70 -12.94 -12.69
N GLU A 186 23.38 -13.87 -11.79
CA GLU A 186 22.00 -14.26 -11.46
C GLU A 186 21.22 -13.08 -10.87
N ILE A 187 21.75 -12.39 -9.85
CA ILE A 187 21.11 -11.25 -9.20
C ILE A 187 20.91 -10.09 -10.18
N LYS A 188 21.91 -9.79 -11.01
CA LYS A 188 21.84 -8.74 -12.01
C LYS A 188 20.71 -8.95 -13.03
N GLN A 189 20.44 -10.19 -13.43
CA GLN A 189 19.32 -10.48 -14.33
C GLN A 189 17.96 -10.04 -13.77
N PHE A 190 17.75 -10.16 -12.45
CA PHE A 190 16.54 -9.69 -11.80
C PHE A 190 16.52 -8.16 -11.69
N LEU A 191 17.65 -7.53 -11.33
CA LEU A 191 17.77 -6.08 -11.24
C LEU A 191 17.59 -5.40 -12.61
N ASP A 192 18.13 -5.99 -13.70
CA ASP A 192 18.01 -5.48 -15.07
C ASP A 192 16.55 -5.40 -15.57
N ALA A 193 15.65 -6.20 -15.00
CA ALA A 193 14.23 -6.16 -15.34
C ALA A 193 13.56 -4.82 -14.94
N GLY A 194 14.09 -4.12 -13.95
CA GLY A 194 13.67 -2.78 -13.53
C GLY A 194 12.27 -2.68 -12.91
N ASN A 195 11.67 -3.82 -12.55
CA ASN A 195 10.28 -3.93 -12.06
C ASN A 195 10.16 -4.39 -10.61
N LEU A 196 11.25 -4.34 -9.84
CA LEU A 196 11.26 -4.69 -8.43
C LEU A 196 10.83 -3.49 -7.58
N ASP A 197 9.97 -3.73 -6.60
CA ASP A 197 9.58 -2.71 -5.63
C ASP A 197 10.60 -2.62 -4.50
N ILE A 198 11.09 -3.78 -4.03
CA ILE A 198 12.00 -3.87 -2.89
C ILE A 198 13.17 -4.80 -3.19
N PHE A 199 14.36 -4.39 -2.80
CA PHE A 199 15.57 -5.23 -2.80
C PHE A 199 16.06 -5.41 -1.35
N GLY A 200 15.94 -6.63 -0.83
CA GLY A 200 16.31 -6.98 0.54
C GLY A 200 17.64 -7.72 0.63
N MET A 201 18.49 -7.28 1.52
CA MET A 201 19.83 -7.84 1.74
C MET A 201 20.05 -8.25 3.21
N THR A 202 20.82 -9.31 3.45
CA THR A 202 21.30 -9.62 4.81
C THR A 202 22.30 -8.60 5.30
N GLY A 203 22.14 -8.16 6.55
CA GLY A 203 23.19 -7.44 7.27
C GLY A 203 24.39 -8.33 7.60
N TYR A 204 25.55 -7.74 7.77
CA TYR A 204 26.75 -8.45 8.20
C TYR A 204 27.76 -7.45 8.83
N PHE A 205 28.73 -7.98 9.57
CA PHE A 205 29.81 -7.17 10.15
C PHE A 205 31.03 -7.17 9.25
N ASN A 206 31.53 -5.98 8.91
CA ASN A 206 32.78 -5.77 8.20
C ASN A 206 33.46 -4.51 8.75
N GLU A 207 34.47 -4.70 9.58
CA GLU A 207 35.18 -3.60 10.23
C GLU A 207 35.93 -2.69 9.24
N THR A 208 36.47 -3.29 8.17
CA THR A 208 37.33 -2.57 7.22
C THR A 208 36.50 -1.70 6.25
N ASP A 209 35.39 -2.23 5.75
CA ASP A 209 34.48 -1.53 4.86
C ASP A 209 33.02 -1.92 5.18
N PRO A 210 32.36 -1.17 6.08
CA PRO A 210 31.01 -1.50 6.53
C PRO A 210 29.95 -1.49 5.43
N THR A 211 30.19 -0.76 4.34
CA THR A 211 29.24 -0.61 3.23
C THR A 211 29.55 -1.49 2.02
N ALA A 212 30.65 -2.26 2.07
CA ALA A 212 31.05 -3.14 0.97
C ALA A 212 29.92 -4.11 0.56
N GLY A 213 29.70 -4.25 -0.72
CA GLY A 213 28.63 -5.03 -1.30
C GLY A 213 27.27 -4.31 -1.33
N PHE A 214 26.92 -3.56 -0.27
CA PHE A 214 25.69 -2.77 -0.30
C PHE A 214 25.77 -1.65 -1.35
N VAL A 215 26.86 -0.93 -1.36
CA VAL A 215 27.08 0.17 -2.31
C VAL A 215 27.03 -0.35 -3.76
N GLU A 216 27.74 -1.43 -4.05
CA GLU A 216 27.81 -1.98 -5.39
C GLU A 216 26.44 -2.47 -5.88
N TRP A 217 25.66 -3.14 -5.02
CA TRP A 217 24.33 -3.63 -5.36
C TRP A 217 23.32 -2.50 -5.52
N ILE A 218 23.35 -1.49 -4.65
CA ILE A 218 22.43 -0.35 -4.73
C ILE A 218 22.74 0.50 -5.97
N ASP A 219 24.03 0.83 -6.22
CA ASP A 219 24.44 1.53 -7.44
C ASP A 219 23.90 0.82 -8.68
N TYR A 220 24.08 -0.51 -8.77
CA TYR A 220 23.61 -1.30 -9.90
C TYR A 220 22.08 -1.34 -10.02
N ALA A 221 21.36 -1.53 -8.92
CA ALA A 221 19.89 -1.58 -8.93
C ALA A 221 19.28 -0.26 -9.41
N LEU A 222 19.86 0.87 -9.02
CA LEU A 222 19.38 2.20 -9.38
C LEU A 222 19.59 2.55 -10.85
N GLU A 223 20.46 1.86 -11.60
CA GLU A 223 20.62 2.03 -13.04
C GLU A 223 19.32 1.67 -13.80
N SER A 224 18.62 0.63 -13.35
CA SER A 224 17.40 0.12 -13.99
C SER A 224 16.13 0.57 -13.30
N ASN A 225 16.17 0.82 -11.98
CA ASN A 225 15.01 1.25 -11.20
C ASN A 225 15.38 2.31 -10.15
N PRO A 226 15.23 3.62 -10.43
CA PRO A 226 15.54 4.69 -9.50
C PRO A 226 14.61 4.78 -8.28
N ASN A 227 13.48 4.06 -8.28
CA ASN A 227 12.47 4.09 -7.22
C ASN A 227 12.51 2.86 -6.32
N ILE A 228 13.44 1.92 -6.56
CA ILE A 228 13.55 0.71 -5.76
C ILE A 228 13.85 1.04 -4.29
N LYS A 229 13.11 0.39 -3.39
CA LYS A 229 13.38 0.48 -1.94
C LYS A 229 14.39 -0.58 -1.52
N ILE A 230 15.20 -0.27 -0.52
CA ILE A 230 16.25 -1.17 -0.02
C ILE A 230 16.01 -1.47 1.44
N PHE A 231 16.01 -2.75 1.82
CA PHE A 231 16.08 -3.07 3.24
C PHE A 231 17.28 -3.94 3.59
N ILE A 232 17.75 -3.77 4.84
CA ILE A 232 18.82 -4.58 5.45
C ILE A 232 18.21 -5.34 6.62
N SER A 233 18.11 -6.67 6.49
CA SER A 233 17.72 -7.53 7.61
C SER A 233 18.90 -7.71 8.56
N ILE A 234 18.75 -7.30 9.82
CA ILE A 234 19.78 -7.39 10.84
C ILE A 234 19.77 -8.80 11.45
N PRO A 235 20.80 -9.64 11.17
CA PRO A 235 20.83 -11.02 11.66
C PRO A 235 21.15 -11.08 13.15
N PRO A 236 20.83 -12.19 13.84
CA PRO A 236 21.34 -12.43 15.20
C PRO A 236 22.85 -12.67 15.20
N ILE A 237 23.46 -12.64 16.37
CA ILE A 237 24.85 -13.03 16.57
C ILE A 237 24.92 -14.56 16.56
N ASP A 238 25.84 -15.13 15.78
CA ASP A 238 26.10 -16.55 15.68
C ASP A 238 26.83 -17.12 16.92
N PHE A 239 26.97 -18.46 17.00
CA PHE A 239 27.62 -19.22 18.08
C PHE A 239 27.09 -18.90 19.48
N PRO A 240 25.80 -19.22 19.77
CA PRO A 240 25.17 -18.89 21.04
C PRO A 240 25.87 -19.48 22.28
N ALA A 241 26.59 -20.59 22.14
CA ALA A 241 27.39 -21.14 23.24
C ALA A 241 28.54 -20.22 23.69
N ASP A 242 29.01 -19.33 22.83
CA ASP A 242 30.14 -18.42 23.10
C ASP A 242 29.66 -16.99 23.50
N TRP A 243 28.36 -16.77 23.60
CA TRP A 243 27.80 -15.43 23.81
C TRP A 243 28.26 -14.77 25.11
N GLN A 244 28.36 -15.52 26.22
CA GLN A 244 28.83 -14.98 27.49
C GLN A 244 30.29 -14.53 27.39
N GLN A 245 31.16 -15.38 26.82
CA GLN A 245 32.57 -15.05 26.63
C GLN A 245 32.72 -13.83 25.71
N ARG A 246 31.95 -13.77 24.60
CA ARG A 246 31.98 -12.65 23.66
C ARG A 246 31.55 -11.33 24.31
N ALA A 247 30.52 -11.34 25.14
CA ALA A 247 30.11 -10.17 25.91
C ALA A 247 31.24 -9.66 26.83
N GLU A 248 31.87 -10.57 27.57
CA GLU A 248 32.99 -10.24 28.46
C GLU A 248 34.20 -9.65 27.69
N GLU A 249 34.57 -10.24 26.54
CA GLU A 249 35.64 -9.76 25.68
C GLU A 249 35.35 -8.35 25.10
N MET A 250 34.09 -8.01 24.90
CA MET A 250 33.63 -6.71 24.42
C MET A 250 33.35 -5.70 25.56
N GLY A 251 33.50 -6.14 26.84
CA GLY A 251 33.26 -5.30 28.01
C GLY A 251 31.79 -4.99 28.26
N ALA A 252 30.91 -5.83 27.76
CA ALA A 252 29.43 -5.75 27.93
C ALA A 252 28.99 -6.69 29.06
N ASN A 253 27.82 -6.40 29.67
CA ASN A 253 27.28 -7.23 30.74
C ASN A 253 26.68 -8.55 30.21
N ASN A 254 26.17 -8.56 28.99
CA ASN A 254 25.57 -9.70 28.32
C ASN A 254 25.59 -9.52 26.79
N ILE A 255 25.26 -10.58 26.07
CA ILE A 255 25.27 -10.56 24.60
C ILE A 255 24.19 -9.65 24.01
N ARG A 256 23.08 -9.41 24.71
CA ARG A 256 22.00 -8.52 24.29
C ARG A 256 22.50 -7.07 24.17
N GLU A 257 23.31 -6.62 25.12
CA GLU A 257 23.98 -5.31 25.09
C GLU A 257 24.94 -5.18 23.89
N VAL A 258 25.68 -6.25 23.57
CA VAL A 258 26.52 -6.32 22.38
C VAL A 258 25.67 -6.19 21.10
N TYR A 259 24.56 -6.93 21.05
CA TYR A 259 23.66 -6.91 19.89
C TYR A 259 22.98 -5.54 19.72
N GLU A 260 22.57 -4.91 20.82
CA GLU A 260 22.02 -3.55 20.78
C GLU A 260 23.05 -2.56 20.19
N GLY A 261 24.32 -2.67 20.58
CA GLY A 261 25.42 -1.89 19.99
C GLY A 261 25.60 -2.19 18.49
N PHE A 262 25.48 -3.46 18.09
CA PHE A 262 25.52 -3.85 16.68
C PHE A 262 24.38 -3.28 15.87
N VAL A 263 23.14 -3.30 16.40
CA VAL A 263 21.99 -2.70 15.74
C VAL A 263 22.15 -1.17 15.63
N ASN A 264 22.29 -0.50 16.78
CA ASN A 264 22.16 0.96 16.86
C ASN A 264 23.41 1.71 16.39
N ASN A 265 24.62 1.21 16.66
CA ASN A 265 25.84 1.93 16.30
C ASN A 265 26.45 1.45 15.00
N TYR A 266 26.50 0.13 14.79
CA TYR A 266 27.08 -0.39 13.57
C TYR A 266 26.09 -0.36 12.39
N THR A 267 24.98 -1.10 12.47
CA THR A 267 24.06 -1.20 11.33
C THR A 267 23.39 0.12 11.02
N HIS A 268 22.84 0.82 12.01
CA HIS A 268 22.13 2.07 11.79
C HIS A 268 23.08 3.18 11.39
N LYS A 269 24.00 3.57 12.30
CA LYS A 269 24.82 4.78 12.10
C LYS A 269 25.99 4.56 11.15
N THR A 270 26.63 3.36 11.20
CA THR A 270 27.81 3.14 10.37
C THR A 270 27.46 2.61 8.98
N VAL A 271 26.41 1.78 8.83
CA VAL A 271 26.03 1.25 7.51
C VAL A 271 24.93 2.12 6.89
N ILE A 272 23.73 2.16 7.48
CA ILE A 272 22.55 2.77 6.83
C ILE A 272 22.71 4.27 6.65
N ASP A 273 23.22 5.01 7.65
CA ASP A 273 23.40 6.45 7.50
C ASP A 273 24.44 6.79 6.41
N GLN A 274 25.51 6.00 6.26
CA GLN A 274 26.47 6.20 5.16
C GLN A 274 25.83 5.87 3.79
N LEU A 275 25.02 4.83 3.71
CA LEU A 275 24.28 4.50 2.49
C LEU A 275 23.30 5.61 2.12
N ARG A 276 22.57 6.16 3.09
CA ARG A 276 21.63 7.28 2.87
C ARG A 276 22.33 8.57 2.45
N ILE A 277 23.53 8.82 2.95
CA ILE A 277 24.36 9.95 2.49
C ILE A 277 24.77 9.76 1.02
N ARG A 278 25.11 8.53 0.62
CA ARG A 278 25.49 8.23 -0.76
C ARG A 278 24.30 8.19 -1.70
N PHE A 279 23.15 7.70 -1.24
CA PHE A 279 21.90 7.50 -2.00
C PHE A 279 20.73 8.31 -1.41
N PRO A 280 20.78 9.64 -1.43
CA PRO A 280 19.86 10.48 -0.67
C PRO A 280 18.40 10.44 -1.19
N SER A 281 18.17 9.93 -2.39
CA SER A 281 16.82 9.77 -2.99
C SER A 281 16.27 8.37 -2.86
N THR A 282 17.02 7.42 -2.26
CA THR A 282 16.63 6.02 -2.13
C THR A 282 16.12 5.77 -0.72
N GLU A 283 14.97 5.15 -0.61
CA GLU A 283 14.45 4.69 0.67
C GLU A 283 15.25 3.47 1.13
N ILE A 284 15.99 3.62 2.24
CA ILE A 284 16.82 2.57 2.84
C ILE A 284 16.40 2.40 4.30
N PHE A 285 15.94 1.21 4.66
CA PHE A 285 15.48 0.89 6.02
C PHE A 285 16.07 -0.43 6.53
N SER A 286 15.86 -0.73 7.80
CA SER A 286 16.29 -1.99 8.40
C SER A 286 15.15 -2.75 9.04
N ILE A 287 15.30 -4.08 9.08
CA ILE A 287 14.39 -4.96 9.78
C ILE A 287 15.15 -5.64 10.93
N PRO A 288 14.72 -5.48 12.18
CA PRO A 288 15.44 -5.93 13.37
C PRO A 288 15.24 -7.43 13.62
N THR A 289 15.45 -8.27 12.62
CA THR A 289 15.12 -9.70 12.59
C THR A 289 15.75 -10.49 13.72
N GLY A 290 17.00 -10.20 14.05
CA GLY A 290 17.74 -10.95 15.07
C GLY A 290 17.21 -10.79 16.49
N TRP A 291 16.45 -9.74 16.80
CA TRP A 291 15.80 -9.59 18.11
C TRP A 291 14.86 -10.74 18.45
N ALA A 292 14.23 -11.37 17.43
CA ALA A 292 13.42 -12.56 17.64
C ALA A 292 14.20 -13.67 18.38
N THR A 293 15.48 -13.85 18.06
CA THR A 293 16.34 -14.83 18.71
C THR A 293 16.58 -14.48 20.19
N PHE A 294 16.93 -13.22 20.46
CA PHE A 294 17.27 -12.79 21.84
C PHE A 294 16.05 -12.79 22.76
N ASP A 295 14.90 -12.31 22.27
CA ASP A 295 13.66 -12.28 23.07
C ASP A 295 13.16 -13.70 23.39
N LEU A 296 13.28 -14.64 22.44
CA LEU A 296 12.88 -16.04 22.69
C LEU A 296 13.88 -16.77 23.58
N VAL A 297 15.18 -16.46 23.52
CA VAL A 297 16.17 -16.98 24.49
C VAL A 297 15.86 -16.48 25.89
N ASP A 298 15.61 -15.17 26.06
CA ASP A 298 15.21 -14.59 27.35
C ASP A 298 13.94 -15.27 27.92
N GLN A 299 12.93 -15.51 27.07
CA GLN A 299 11.72 -16.22 27.52
C GLN A 299 11.99 -17.68 27.90
N TYR A 300 12.83 -18.38 27.13
CA TYR A 300 13.25 -19.73 27.45
C TYR A 300 13.95 -19.81 28.83
N GLU A 301 14.95 -18.94 29.06
CA GLU A 301 15.72 -18.90 30.31
C GLU A 301 14.86 -18.56 31.54
N ASN A 302 13.79 -17.76 31.32
CA ASN A 302 12.85 -17.38 32.38
C ASN A 302 11.63 -18.33 32.50
N ASN A 303 11.59 -19.44 31.75
CA ASN A 303 10.48 -20.40 31.68
C ASN A 303 9.13 -19.75 31.36
N LEU A 304 9.12 -18.80 30.40
CA LEU A 304 7.93 -18.06 29.96
C LEU A 304 7.36 -18.60 28.64
N LEU A 305 8.07 -19.47 27.92
CA LEU A 305 7.53 -20.13 26.72
C LEU A 305 6.42 -21.10 27.14
N LEU A 306 5.32 -21.09 26.40
CA LEU A 306 4.16 -21.97 26.63
C LEU A 306 4.29 -23.32 25.91
N ASP A 307 5.31 -23.45 25.06
CA ASP A 307 5.62 -24.64 24.29
C ASP A 307 6.84 -25.36 24.89
N ASP A 308 6.94 -26.67 24.68
CA ASP A 308 8.09 -27.49 25.09
C ASP A 308 9.25 -27.28 24.08
N ILE A 309 9.97 -26.17 24.25
CA ILE A 309 11.05 -25.74 23.37
C ILE A 309 12.39 -25.90 24.10
N ASN A 310 13.36 -26.52 23.45
CA ASN A 310 14.74 -26.65 23.91
C ASN A 310 15.60 -25.49 23.39
N LEU A 311 16.69 -25.18 24.09
CA LEU A 311 17.65 -24.19 23.58
C LEU A 311 18.33 -24.67 22.28
N PHE A 312 18.74 -25.95 22.25
CA PHE A 312 19.29 -26.62 21.07
C PHE A 312 18.54 -27.92 20.79
N GLY A 313 18.21 -28.19 19.53
CA GLY A 313 17.47 -29.41 19.18
C GLY A 313 17.05 -29.47 17.72
N SER A 314 15.92 -30.13 17.47
CA SER A 314 15.31 -30.21 16.15
C SER A 314 14.70 -28.87 15.73
N TYR A 315 14.45 -28.72 14.44
CA TYR A 315 13.85 -27.51 13.85
C TYR A 315 12.52 -27.12 14.52
N ASP A 316 11.66 -28.08 14.80
CA ASP A 316 10.32 -27.82 15.33
C ASP A 316 10.30 -27.58 16.85
N GLU A 317 11.33 -28.01 17.59
CA GLU A 317 11.31 -28.10 19.06
C GLU A 317 12.46 -27.32 19.72
N SER A 318 13.10 -26.39 19.00
CA SER A 318 14.21 -25.64 19.57
C SER A 318 14.33 -24.22 19.09
N ILE A 319 15.08 -23.42 19.86
CA ILE A 319 15.50 -22.07 19.47
C ILE A 319 16.62 -22.17 18.43
N PHE A 320 17.61 -23.04 18.67
CA PHE A 320 18.73 -23.26 17.75
C PHE A 320 18.78 -24.70 17.26
N THR A 321 19.02 -24.88 15.97
CA THR A 321 19.14 -26.22 15.35
C THR A 321 20.56 -26.76 15.33
N ASP A 322 21.55 -25.92 15.59
CA ASP A 322 22.97 -26.28 15.64
C ASP A 322 23.82 -25.31 16.48
N GLN A 323 25.11 -25.67 16.67
CA GLN A 323 26.05 -24.86 17.48
C GLN A 323 26.39 -23.51 16.82
N LYS A 324 26.19 -23.35 15.52
CA LYS A 324 26.37 -22.07 14.83
C LYS A 324 25.25 -21.08 15.15
N GLY A 325 24.11 -21.59 15.62
CA GLY A 325 22.96 -20.77 15.99
C GLY A 325 21.94 -20.60 14.86
N HIS A 326 21.87 -21.52 13.89
CA HIS A 326 20.78 -21.52 12.94
C HIS A 326 19.46 -21.71 13.69
N GLN A 327 18.45 -20.92 13.32
CA GLN A 327 17.22 -20.77 14.05
C GLN A 327 16.28 -21.98 13.88
N GLY A 328 15.57 -22.33 14.95
CA GLY A 328 14.43 -23.21 14.93
C GLY A 328 13.15 -22.49 14.48
N LYS A 329 12.10 -23.26 14.26
CA LYS A 329 10.82 -22.80 13.70
C LYS A 329 10.22 -21.61 14.46
N ILE A 330 10.25 -21.67 15.80
CA ILE A 330 9.68 -20.60 16.64
C ILE A 330 10.34 -19.25 16.38
N VAL A 331 11.67 -19.21 16.23
CA VAL A 331 12.42 -17.98 15.92
C VAL A 331 12.13 -17.50 14.50
N ILE A 332 12.07 -18.43 13.53
CA ILE A 332 11.81 -18.10 12.13
C ILE A 332 10.42 -17.50 11.96
N HIS A 333 9.39 -18.07 12.59
CA HIS A 333 8.03 -17.53 12.54
C HIS A 333 7.97 -16.14 13.16
N THR A 334 8.58 -15.94 14.33
CA THR A 334 8.65 -14.61 14.97
C THR A 334 9.35 -13.58 14.07
N GLY A 335 10.50 -13.94 13.51
CA GLY A 335 11.25 -13.04 12.61
C GLY A 335 10.50 -12.72 11.31
N ALA A 336 9.78 -13.69 10.75
CA ALA A 336 8.97 -13.46 9.55
C ALA A 336 7.75 -12.56 9.83
N LEU A 337 7.14 -12.65 11.02
CA LEU A 337 6.10 -11.69 11.46
C LEU A 337 6.65 -10.27 11.59
N ILE A 338 7.90 -10.11 12.06
CA ILE A 338 8.56 -8.80 12.06
C ILE A 338 8.72 -8.25 10.63
N TRP A 339 9.06 -9.10 9.66
CA TRP A 339 9.13 -8.69 8.26
C TRP A 339 7.76 -8.30 7.71
N LEU A 340 6.70 -9.06 8.02
CA LEU A 340 5.34 -8.75 7.59
C LEU A 340 4.88 -7.36 8.09
N ASN A 341 5.16 -7.05 9.36
CA ASN A 341 4.89 -5.73 9.90
C ASN A 341 5.77 -4.64 9.25
N ALA A 342 7.08 -4.90 9.09
CA ALA A 342 8.01 -3.89 8.59
C ALA A 342 7.78 -3.53 7.11
N ILE A 343 7.35 -4.50 6.27
CA ILE A 343 7.20 -4.33 4.82
C ILE A 343 5.77 -3.90 4.47
N TYR A 344 4.77 -4.46 5.17
CA TYR A 344 3.36 -4.27 4.83
C TYR A 344 2.55 -3.51 5.89
N ASN A 345 3.20 -3.07 6.96
CA ASN A 345 2.57 -2.39 8.10
C ASN A 345 1.39 -3.17 8.71
N VAL A 346 1.39 -4.50 8.60
CA VAL A 346 0.34 -5.35 9.16
C VAL A 346 0.30 -5.19 10.68
N ASN A 347 -0.90 -4.97 11.22
CA ASN A 347 -1.12 -4.98 12.66
C ASN A 347 -1.06 -6.43 13.17
N LEU A 348 0.04 -6.80 13.80
CA LEU A 348 0.26 -8.18 14.25
C LEU A 348 -0.70 -8.64 15.34
N ARG A 349 -1.32 -7.75 16.11
CA ARG A 349 -2.33 -8.12 17.14
C ARG A 349 -3.65 -8.60 16.54
N THR A 350 -3.97 -8.15 15.34
CA THR A 350 -5.20 -8.53 14.65
C THR A 350 -4.96 -9.53 13.52
N ASN A 351 -3.69 -9.83 13.24
CA ASN A 351 -3.33 -10.83 12.24
C ASN A 351 -3.65 -12.24 12.78
N GLU A 352 -4.39 -13.02 12.00
CA GLU A 352 -4.93 -14.33 12.40
C GLU A 352 -4.06 -15.51 11.96
N PHE A 353 -2.85 -15.27 11.45
CA PHE A 353 -1.95 -16.34 11.03
C PHE A 353 -1.67 -17.31 12.18
N ASP A 354 -1.95 -18.60 11.98
CA ASP A 354 -1.63 -19.65 12.94
C ASP A 354 -0.13 -19.98 12.90
N THR A 355 0.62 -19.55 13.90
CA THR A 355 2.04 -19.85 14.03
C THR A 355 2.32 -21.32 14.39
N GLY A 356 1.29 -22.05 14.86
CA GLY A 356 1.40 -23.41 15.38
C GLY A 356 2.07 -23.50 16.76
N PHE A 357 2.20 -22.36 17.48
CA PHE A 357 2.74 -22.29 18.86
C PHE A 357 1.69 -21.73 19.81
N ASN A 358 1.74 -22.16 21.07
CA ASN A 358 0.92 -21.61 22.16
C ASN A 358 1.50 -20.28 22.69
N THR A 359 2.81 -20.10 22.55
CA THR A 359 3.50 -18.83 22.83
C THR A 359 3.04 -17.78 21.85
N ASP A 360 2.62 -16.62 22.35
CA ASP A 360 2.12 -15.51 21.52
C ASP A 360 3.25 -14.82 20.74
N LEU A 361 3.58 -15.39 19.57
CA LEU A 361 4.63 -14.86 18.70
C LEU A 361 4.26 -13.54 18.05
N HIS A 362 2.95 -13.24 17.88
CA HIS A 362 2.49 -11.96 17.33
C HIS A 362 2.82 -10.82 18.28
N THR A 363 2.51 -10.97 19.57
CA THR A 363 2.86 -9.96 20.59
C THR A 363 4.38 -9.78 20.70
N ILE A 364 5.17 -10.86 20.63
CA ILE A 364 6.64 -10.76 20.66
C ILE A 364 7.14 -9.98 19.45
N ALA A 365 6.72 -10.36 18.24
CA ALA A 365 7.12 -9.70 17.01
C ALA A 365 6.71 -8.23 16.97
N GLU A 366 5.50 -7.91 17.43
CA GLU A 366 5.01 -6.53 17.50
C GLU A 366 5.83 -5.67 18.48
N ASN A 367 6.16 -6.20 19.65
CA ASN A 367 7.00 -5.50 20.63
C ASN A 367 8.38 -5.20 20.05
N ILE A 368 8.98 -6.15 19.32
CA ILE A 368 10.26 -5.96 18.63
C ILE A 368 10.12 -4.88 17.54
N ALA A 369 9.09 -4.97 16.70
CA ALA A 369 8.82 -4.00 15.65
C ALA A 369 8.59 -2.59 16.22
N ASN A 370 7.81 -2.47 17.32
CA ASN A 370 7.56 -1.19 17.97
C ASN A 370 8.81 -0.61 18.64
N GLY A 371 9.67 -1.46 19.21
CA GLY A 371 10.92 -1.07 19.83
C GLY A 371 12.03 -0.67 18.85
N HIS A 372 11.86 -0.96 17.56
CA HIS A 372 12.83 -0.56 16.54
C HIS A 372 12.81 0.97 16.35
N ASP A 373 13.99 1.57 16.14
CA ASP A 373 14.13 3.02 15.98
C ASP A 373 13.36 3.49 14.74
N SER A 374 12.42 4.42 14.94
CA SER A 374 11.54 4.94 13.89
C SER A 374 12.29 5.60 12.73
N LEU A 375 13.51 6.07 12.95
CA LEU A 375 14.35 6.64 11.89
C LEU A 375 14.84 5.59 10.90
N TYR A 376 14.78 4.30 11.25
CA TYR A 376 15.29 3.19 10.42
C TYR A 376 14.18 2.23 9.98
N LYS A 377 12.92 2.55 10.24
CA LYS A 377 11.74 1.87 9.66
C LYS A 377 11.47 2.34 8.22
N GLN A 378 10.65 1.56 7.50
CA GLN A 378 10.05 1.97 6.23
C GLN A 378 9.09 3.11 6.43
#